data_07737a0410eef4cee1de7f8e845f80e9
#
_entry.id   07737a0410eef4cee1de7f8e845f80e9
#
_cell.length_a   1.000
_cell.length_b   1.000
_cell.length_c   1.000
_cell.angle_alpha   90.00
_cell.angle_beta   90.00
_cell.angle_gamma   90.00
#
_symmetry.space_group_name_H-M   'P 1'
#
loop_
_entity.id
_entity.type
_entity.pdbx_description
1 polymer ?
#
loop_
_entity_poly.entity_id
_entity_poly.type
_entity_poly.pdbx_seq_one_letter_code
_entity_poly.pdbx_strand_id
1 'polypeptide(L)'
;MSSTNDGSQSNGDVRPAPNLNSEAVTAKIGSKKSKKQFLQNVGSGWIAVAMNALVGVFILPINLHYLGKEVYGISVLAVSIMGLLHFLNFGLTPTLLRFFSNVIAEGDREKLHVLSSTSHFLMNSLGILGSAIFMGLFPWFCSAYQIDSELRLPTFILFCGLAISHWEQFFNITYGAILQSYQRLDLLNLTRSATVCLRVVLLLVFYQFIWKSLASLGIVIVLEVTFRLVVLVVSSRRLCGSACGFSPELVNLSLKKDGLLRGLFSFGALALINNVAMGWSIQIPALIIGKELSKSSVADFSASLTVANFLNHILATIVVPLAPLASIDAQHGGKRLGQWSIKIGQVVSCAGCASILVMFLFGRDWLTVWLGRDFAWTMPIVVVMAGGIILAAVQSANYNLALGASTIAPIAWSALVMAVLVSAGTYIGLHYRHFWWVLVEKMELTHLSSHFIGLFGVAMLVGGIRFIRNFGYIAYSYSKRFGYNYWEYLYLVYVKPLACVLLVAFVWKYTFAYIDFDAARDKITEIVVQERIALIIVTAIKSAIISLLFAALCWFAVIPNDLKKSFLDVFRRRSSHAKR
;
A
#
# COMPACT_ATOMS: atom_id res chain seq x y z
N MET A 1 -39.27 35.80 -51.16
CA MET A 1 -39.99 34.70 -50.49
C MET A 1 -39.01 33.96 -49.61
N SER A 2 -39.16 34.17 -48.33
CA SER A 2 -38.39 33.71 -47.21
C SER A 2 -38.63 32.22 -46.92
N SER A 3 -37.63 31.50 -46.59
CA SER A 3 -37.75 30.31 -45.75
C SER A 3 -36.51 30.18 -44.81
N THR A 4 -36.76 30.51 -43.59
CA THR A 4 -35.92 30.36 -42.43
C THR A 4 -35.73 28.88 -42.12
N ASN A 5 -34.50 28.48 -41.90
CA ASN A 5 -34.10 27.13 -41.47
C ASN A 5 -33.70 27.21 -39.99
N ASP A 6 -34.61 26.82 -39.11
CA ASP A 6 -34.38 26.68 -37.68
C ASP A 6 -33.74 25.31 -37.39
N GLY A 7 -32.47 25.30 -37.12
CA GLY A 7 -31.72 24.15 -36.60
C GLY A 7 -31.64 24.19 -35.09
N SER A 8 -32.64 23.63 -34.41
CA SER A 8 -32.59 23.44 -32.93
C SER A 8 -31.59 22.36 -32.55
N GLN A 9 -30.43 22.77 -32.08
CA GLN A 9 -29.52 21.91 -31.32
C GLN A 9 -30.14 21.63 -29.94
N SER A 10 -30.52 20.39 -29.69
CA SER A 10 -30.92 19.90 -28.37
C SER A 10 -29.69 19.80 -27.47
N ASN A 11 -29.44 20.85 -26.71
CA ASN A 11 -28.56 20.78 -25.53
C ASN A 11 -29.21 19.87 -24.50
N GLY A 12 -28.60 18.71 -24.27
CA GLY A 12 -28.96 17.83 -23.17
C GLY A 12 -28.71 18.52 -21.83
N ASP A 13 -29.80 18.96 -21.20
CA ASP A 13 -29.83 19.51 -19.85
C ASP A 13 -29.26 18.50 -18.85
N VAL A 14 -27.98 18.62 -18.52
CA VAL A 14 -27.39 18.04 -17.33
C VAL A 14 -27.90 18.86 -16.16
N ARG A 15 -28.95 18.39 -15.50
CA ARG A 15 -29.44 19.00 -14.25
C ARG A 15 -28.29 19.02 -13.23
N PRO A 16 -27.95 20.18 -12.65
CA PRO A 16 -26.97 20.25 -11.57
C PRO A 16 -27.48 19.44 -10.38
N ALA A 17 -26.58 18.70 -9.75
CA ALA A 17 -26.85 17.94 -8.53
C ALA A 17 -27.48 18.86 -7.47
N PRO A 18 -28.48 18.39 -6.68
CA PRO A 18 -29.14 19.21 -5.68
C PRO A 18 -28.11 19.79 -4.71
N ASN A 19 -28.15 21.11 -4.55
CA ASN A 19 -27.38 21.86 -3.55
C ASN A 19 -27.70 21.29 -2.16
N LEU A 20 -26.90 20.37 -1.67
CA LEU A 20 -26.88 20.01 -0.26
C LEU A 20 -26.45 21.26 0.51
N ASN A 21 -27.38 21.84 1.26
CA ASN A 21 -27.15 23.00 2.11
C ASN A 21 -25.85 22.82 2.89
N SER A 22 -24.79 23.50 2.47
CA SER A 22 -23.47 23.49 3.08
C SER A 22 -23.52 23.87 4.58
N GLU A 23 -24.52 24.65 4.97
CA GLU A 23 -24.78 25.04 6.36
C GLU A 23 -25.28 23.89 7.25
N ALA A 24 -26.12 22.99 6.73
CA ALA A 24 -26.60 21.84 7.51
C ALA A 24 -25.49 20.78 7.72
N VAL A 25 -24.59 20.63 6.76
CA VAL A 25 -23.41 19.74 6.87
C VAL A 25 -22.38 20.35 7.81
N THR A 26 -22.11 21.65 7.73
CA THR A 26 -21.20 22.35 8.64
C THR A 26 -21.72 22.41 10.08
N ALA A 27 -23.02 22.59 10.30
CA ALA A 27 -23.64 22.56 11.63
C ALA A 27 -23.55 21.17 12.30
N LYS A 28 -23.71 20.06 11.53
CA LYS A 28 -23.51 18.69 12.04
C LYS A 28 -22.06 18.38 12.39
N ILE A 29 -21.09 18.92 11.67
CA ILE A 29 -19.64 18.73 11.93
C ILE A 29 -19.22 19.47 13.22
N GLY A 30 -19.93 20.52 13.65
CA GLY A 30 -19.63 21.32 14.85
C GLY A 30 -20.02 20.69 16.19
N SER A 31 -20.77 19.59 16.23
CA SER A 31 -21.20 18.99 17.48
C SER A 31 -20.04 18.31 18.22
N LYS A 32 -20.02 18.38 19.58
CA LYS A 32 -19.01 17.68 20.42
C LYS A 32 -18.91 16.18 20.09
N LYS A 33 -20.04 15.54 19.73
CA LYS A 33 -20.12 14.13 19.34
C LYS A 33 -19.40 13.85 18.02
N SER A 34 -19.53 14.73 17.04
CA SER A 34 -18.85 14.62 15.73
C SER A 34 -17.33 14.82 15.87
N LYS A 35 -16.87 15.77 16.69
CA LYS A 35 -15.43 15.97 16.94
C LYS A 35 -14.80 14.75 17.64
N LYS A 36 -15.49 14.15 18.61
CA LYS A 36 -15.02 12.93 19.28
C LYS A 36 -14.90 11.77 18.31
N GLN A 37 -15.92 11.54 17.47
CA GLN A 37 -15.91 10.48 16.44
C GLN A 37 -14.79 10.69 15.41
N PHE A 38 -14.58 11.92 14.97
CA PHE A 38 -13.47 12.26 14.08
C PHE A 38 -12.11 11.91 14.69
N LEU A 39 -11.87 12.29 15.94
CA LEU A 39 -10.63 11.97 16.65
C LEU A 39 -10.45 10.46 16.85
N GLN A 40 -11.53 9.73 17.15
CA GLN A 40 -11.50 8.28 17.25
C GLN A 40 -11.16 7.63 15.90
N ASN A 41 -11.75 8.09 14.81
CA ASN A 41 -11.46 7.59 13.45
C ASN A 41 -10.00 7.83 13.05
N VAL A 42 -9.46 9.03 13.33
CA VAL A 42 -8.06 9.35 13.04
C VAL A 42 -7.12 8.53 13.93
N GLY A 43 -7.37 8.51 15.24
CA GLY A 43 -6.52 7.77 16.19
C GLY A 43 -6.51 6.26 15.91
N SER A 44 -7.67 5.66 15.65
CA SER A 44 -7.77 4.24 15.29
C SER A 44 -7.08 3.95 13.94
N GLY A 45 -7.11 4.89 12.98
CA GLY A 45 -6.40 4.79 11.73
C GLY A 45 -4.88 4.70 11.92
N TRP A 46 -4.31 5.57 12.74
CA TRP A 46 -2.88 5.52 13.07
C TRP A 46 -2.49 4.23 13.80
N ILE A 47 -3.32 3.77 14.76
CA ILE A 47 -3.10 2.50 15.44
C ILE A 47 -3.13 1.35 14.43
N ALA A 48 -4.10 1.31 13.53
CA ALA A 48 -4.18 0.25 12.52
C ALA A 48 -2.97 0.24 11.58
N VAL A 49 -2.47 1.40 11.17
CA VAL A 49 -1.25 1.49 10.35
C VAL A 49 -0.05 0.98 11.12
N ALA A 50 0.13 1.41 12.38
CA ALA A 50 1.24 0.96 13.22
C ALA A 50 1.19 -0.55 13.47
N MET A 51 0.00 -1.10 13.78
CA MET A 51 -0.19 -2.53 14.01
C MET A 51 0.09 -3.35 12.75
N ASN A 52 -0.42 -2.94 11.59
CA ASN A 52 -0.13 -3.62 10.32
C ASN A 52 1.37 -3.58 10.00
N ALA A 53 2.02 -2.46 10.27
CA ALA A 53 3.45 -2.30 10.08
C ALA A 53 4.25 -3.25 11.00
N LEU A 54 3.96 -3.24 12.30
CA LEU A 54 4.63 -4.12 13.27
C LEU A 54 4.44 -5.59 12.91
N VAL A 55 3.22 -5.99 12.61
CA VAL A 55 2.92 -7.39 12.28
C VAL A 55 3.57 -7.81 10.96
N GLY A 56 3.64 -6.93 9.95
CA GLY A 56 4.38 -7.19 8.72
C GLY A 56 5.86 -7.52 8.99
N VAL A 57 6.46 -6.84 9.98
CA VAL A 57 7.84 -7.11 10.42
C VAL A 57 7.97 -8.49 11.08
N PHE A 58 6.96 -9.00 11.77
CA PHE A 58 7.04 -10.29 12.46
C PHE A 58 6.62 -11.48 11.59
N ILE A 59 5.60 -11.34 10.74
CA ILE A 59 5.07 -12.47 9.94
C ILE A 59 6.12 -13.04 8.99
N LEU A 60 6.92 -12.20 8.35
CA LEU A 60 7.91 -12.66 7.38
C LEU A 60 9.00 -13.53 8.03
N PRO A 61 9.70 -13.10 9.10
CA PRO A 61 10.66 -13.94 9.78
C PRO A 61 10.04 -15.22 10.36
N ILE A 62 8.83 -15.16 10.91
CA ILE A 62 8.12 -16.33 11.43
C ILE A 62 7.93 -17.36 10.31
N ASN A 63 7.37 -16.96 9.17
CA ASN A 63 7.16 -17.87 8.06
C ASN A 63 8.48 -18.43 7.52
N LEU A 64 9.52 -17.62 7.36
CA LEU A 64 10.83 -18.08 6.90
C LEU A 64 11.50 -19.03 7.86
N HIS A 65 11.39 -18.78 9.17
CA HIS A 65 12.00 -19.63 10.21
C HIS A 65 11.36 -21.02 10.26
N TYR A 66 10.01 -21.08 10.18
CA TYR A 66 9.31 -22.37 10.34
C TYR A 66 9.13 -23.14 9.05
N LEU A 67 8.97 -22.46 7.91
CA LEU A 67 8.73 -23.10 6.61
C LEU A 67 10.00 -23.25 5.76
N GLY A 68 11.02 -22.41 6.00
CA GLY A 68 12.18 -22.30 5.11
C GLY A 68 11.86 -21.52 3.82
N LYS A 69 12.92 -21.17 3.08
CA LYS A 69 12.81 -20.29 1.89
C LYS A 69 11.99 -20.91 0.76
N GLU A 70 12.18 -22.18 0.48
CA GLU A 70 11.52 -22.84 -0.64
C GLU A 70 10.01 -22.95 -0.44
N VAL A 71 9.59 -23.47 0.71
CA VAL A 71 8.17 -23.64 1.06
C VAL A 71 7.48 -22.28 1.22
N TYR A 72 8.17 -21.31 1.81
CA TYR A 72 7.66 -19.93 1.85
C TYR A 72 7.50 -19.33 0.45
N GLY A 73 8.44 -19.60 -0.47
CA GLY A 73 8.35 -19.19 -1.88
C GLY A 73 7.08 -19.71 -2.57
N ILE A 74 6.66 -20.95 -2.29
CA ILE A 74 5.40 -21.51 -2.78
C ILE A 74 4.21 -20.68 -2.29
N SER A 75 4.21 -20.29 -1.01
CA SER A 75 3.13 -19.45 -0.48
C SER A 75 3.07 -18.08 -1.15
N VAL A 76 4.22 -17.47 -1.43
CA VAL A 76 4.29 -16.18 -2.15
C VAL A 76 3.74 -16.30 -3.57
N LEU A 77 4.08 -17.38 -4.29
CA LEU A 77 3.54 -17.64 -5.63
C LEU A 77 2.00 -17.78 -5.60
N ALA A 78 1.47 -18.55 -4.66
CA ALA A 78 0.03 -18.71 -4.49
C ALA A 78 -0.68 -17.38 -4.18
N VAL A 79 -0.12 -16.60 -3.25
CA VAL A 79 -0.61 -15.25 -2.91
C VAL A 79 -0.52 -14.30 -4.11
N SER A 80 0.53 -14.43 -4.94
CA SER A 80 0.69 -13.58 -6.13
C SER A 80 -0.40 -13.86 -7.18
N ILE A 81 -0.74 -15.12 -7.42
CA ILE A 81 -1.85 -15.48 -8.33
C ILE A 81 -3.18 -14.94 -7.78
N MET A 82 -3.44 -15.14 -6.48
CA MET A 82 -4.64 -14.61 -5.84
C MET A 82 -4.69 -13.08 -5.94
N GLY A 83 -3.55 -12.41 -5.75
CA GLY A 83 -3.42 -10.95 -5.88
C GLY A 83 -3.80 -10.43 -7.27
N LEU A 84 -3.56 -11.21 -8.33
CA LEU A 84 -4.01 -10.87 -9.68
C LEU A 84 -5.53 -10.91 -9.81
N LEU A 85 -6.23 -11.80 -9.09
CA LEU A 85 -7.69 -11.91 -9.15
C LEU A 85 -8.41 -10.79 -8.38
N HIS A 86 -7.71 -10.00 -7.58
CA HIS A 86 -8.28 -8.83 -6.90
C HIS A 86 -8.85 -7.77 -7.85
N PHE A 87 -8.48 -7.78 -9.14
CA PHE A 87 -9.06 -6.86 -10.12
C PHE A 87 -10.57 -7.07 -10.33
N LEU A 88 -11.11 -8.25 -10.01
CA LEU A 88 -12.55 -8.52 -10.06
C LEU A 88 -13.38 -7.62 -9.13
N ASN A 89 -12.74 -6.89 -8.22
CA ASN A 89 -13.38 -5.84 -7.43
C ASN A 89 -13.90 -4.66 -8.28
N PHE A 90 -13.45 -4.49 -9.53
CA PHE A 90 -13.90 -3.46 -10.48
C PHE A 90 -13.98 -2.02 -9.91
N GLY A 91 -13.27 -1.72 -8.82
CA GLY A 91 -13.36 -0.40 -8.18
C GLY A 91 -14.72 -0.11 -7.53
N LEU A 92 -15.50 -1.15 -7.21
CA LEU A 92 -16.87 -1.05 -6.70
C LEU A 92 -16.93 -0.43 -5.30
N THR A 93 -15.87 -0.56 -4.50
CA THR A 93 -15.84 -0.06 -3.11
C THR A 93 -16.20 1.43 -2.97
N PRO A 94 -15.57 2.38 -3.70
CA PRO A 94 -15.93 3.80 -3.58
C PRO A 94 -17.35 4.11 -4.06
N THR A 95 -17.82 3.36 -5.03
CA THR A 95 -19.18 3.55 -5.56
C THR A 95 -20.23 3.07 -4.58
N LEU A 96 -20.04 1.88 -3.98
CA LEU A 96 -20.94 1.38 -2.93
C LEU A 96 -20.95 2.33 -1.73
N LEU A 97 -19.81 2.85 -1.31
CA LEU A 97 -19.72 3.85 -0.25
C LEU A 97 -20.58 5.07 -0.55
N ARG A 98 -20.53 5.60 -1.77
CA ARG A 98 -21.36 6.74 -2.18
C ARG A 98 -22.85 6.43 -2.10
N PHE A 99 -23.28 5.27 -2.64
CA PHE A 99 -24.69 4.89 -2.62
C PHE A 99 -25.21 4.64 -1.21
N PHE A 100 -24.47 3.91 -0.39
CA PHE A 100 -24.84 3.70 1.02
C PHE A 100 -24.91 5.03 1.78
N SER A 101 -23.96 5.94 1.56
CA SER A 101 -23.97 7.25 2.22
C SER A 101 -25.20 8.07 1.87
N ASN A 102 -25.65 8.04 0.60
CA ASN A 102 -26.85 8.75 0.16
C ASN A 102 -28.12 8.15 0.80
N VAL A 103 -28.30 6.82 0.72
CA VAL A 103 -29.49 6.15 1.27
C VAL A 103 -29.57 6.29 2.80
N ILE A 104 -28.43 6.23 3.48
CA ILE A 104 -28.38 6.45 4.94
C ILE A 104 -28.71 7.91 5.29
N ALA A 105 -28.27 8.88 4.46
CA ALA A 105 -28.63 10.29 4.65
C ALA A 105 -30.12 10.56 4.42
N GLU A 106 -30.77 9.86 3.49
CA GLU A 106 -32.21 9.89 3.26
C GLU A 106 -33.01 9.26 4.42
N GLY A 107 -32.41 8.38 5.22
CA GLY A 107 -33.04 7.67 6.32
C GLY A 107 -34.00 6.54 5.90
N ASP A 108 -33.98 6.15 4.63
CA ASP A 108 -34.85 5.14 4.04
C ASP A 108 -34.32 3.72 4.31
N ARG A 109 -34.93 3.04 5.28
CA ARG A 109 -34.51 1.69 5.69
C ARG A 109 -34.83 0.61 4.65
N GLU A 110 -35.90 0.78 3.89
CA GLU A 110 -36.29 -0.18 2.86
C GLU A 110 -35.32 -0.13 1.70
N LYS A 111 -35.00 1.06 1.18
CA LYS A 111 -33.96 1.24 0.18
C LYS A 111 -32.59 0.75 0.67
N LEU A 112 -32.27 0.96 1.95
CA LEU A 112 -31.02 0.45 2.53
C LEU A 112 -30.98 -1.08 2.47
N HIS A 113 -32.08 -1.76 2.77
CA HIS A 113 -32.16 -3.22 2.74
C HIS A 113 -32.05 -3.77 1.32
N VAL A 114 -32.75 -3.14 0.34
CA VAL A 114 -32.63 -3.48 -1.09
C VAL A 114 -31.21 -3.28 -1.59
N LEU A 115 -30.59 -2.14 -1.29
CA LEU A 115 -29.21 -1.85 -1.67
C LEU A 115 -28.22 -2.83 -1.04
N SER A 116 -28.40 -3.15 0.24
CA SER A 116 -27.57 -4.12 0.97
C SER A 116 -27.67 -5.52 0.34
N SER A 117 -28.90 -5.99 0.12
CA SER A 117 -29.15 -7.33 -0.48
C SER A 117 -28.56 -7.44 -1.89
N THR A 118 -28.78 -6.43 -2.72
CA THR A 118 -28.24 -6.38 -4.09
C THR A 118 -26.72 -6.31 -4.10
N SER A 119 -26.12 -5.51 -3.20
CA SER A 119 -24.66 -5.40 -3.07
C SER A 119 -24.05 -6.72 -2.61
N HIS A 120 -24.65 -7.37 -1.60
CA HIS A 120 -24.20 -8.69 -1.14
C HIS A 120 -24.29 -9.74 -2.23
N PHE A 121 -25.38 -9.80 -2.99
CA PHE A 121 -25.51 -10.72 -4.11
C PHE A 121 -24.39 -10.52 -5.14
N LEU A 122 -24.18 -9.28 -5.58
CA LEU A 122 -23.18 -8.96 -6.59
C LEU A 122 -21.76 -9.29 -6.08
N MET A 123 -21.43 -8.83 -4.87
CA MET A 123 -20.09 -9.06 -4.30
C MET A 123 -19.82 -10.54 -4.04
N ASN A 124 -20.79 -11.29 -3.49
CA ASN A 124 -20.65 -12.72 -3.31
C ASN A 124 -20.44 -13.47 -4.63
N SER A 125 -21.23 -13.13 -5.66
CA SER A 125 -21.09 -13.77 -6.98
C SER A 125 -19.69 -13.55 -7.57
N LEU A 126 -19.16 -12.33 -7.48
CA LEU A 126 -17.80 -11.99 -7.95
C LEU A 126 -16.73 -12.69 -7.10
N GLY A 127 -16.90 -12.73 -5.79
CA GLY A 127 -15.98 -13.40 -4.88
C GLY A 127 -15.93 -14.91 -5.12
N ILE A 128 -17.09 -15.57 -5.29
CA ILE A 128 -17.19 -16.99 -5.61
C ILE A 128 -16.56 -17.28 -6.98
N LEU A 129 -16.85 -16.46 -7.99
CA LEU A 129 -16.26 -16.60 -9.33
C LEU A 129 -14.73 -16.52 -9.28
N GLY A 130 -14.17 -15.51 -8.59
CA GLY A 130 -12.73 -15.37 -8.44
C GLY A 130 -12.10 -16.54 -7.68
N SER A 131 -12.74 -17.00 -6.60
CA SER A 131 -12.29 -18.16 -5.84
C SER A 131 -12.34 -19.46 -6.65
N ALA A 132 -13.38 -19.64 -7.45
CA ALA A 132 -13.51 -20.81 -8.34
C ALA A 132 -12.41 -20.79 -9.43
N ILE A 133 -12.15 -19.64 -10.07
CA ILE A 133 -11.05 -19.47 -11.02
C ILE A 133 -9.72 -19.82 -10.35
N PHE A 134 -9.48 -19.29 -9.15
CA PHE A 134 -8.24 -19.53 -8.39
C PHE A 134 -8.05 -21.02 -8.09
N MET A 135 -9.09 -21.69 -7.59
CA MET A 135 -9.04 -23.13 -7.33
C MET A 135 -8.84 -23.95 -8.61
N GLY A 136 -9.45 -23.53 -9.71
CA GLY A 136 -9.26 -24.16 -11.03
C GLY A 136 -7.82 -24.06 -11.56
N LEU A 137 -7.07 -23.05 -11.12
CA LEU A 137 -5.65 -22.89 -11.47
C LEU A 137 -4.70 -23.80 -10.66
N PHE A 138 -5.18 -24.50 -9.63
CA PHE A 138 -4.33 -25.34 -8.77
C PHE A 138 -3.54 -26.43 -9.51
N PRO A 139 -4.15 -27.24 -10.43
CA PRO A 139 -3.40 -28.24 -11.17
C PRO A 139 -2.31 -27.63 -12.05
N TRP A 140 -2.64 -26.53 -12.74
CA TRP A 140 -1.67 -25.78 -13.52
C TRP A 140 -0.54 -25.23 -12.65
N PHE A 141 -0.85 -24.70 -11.45
CA PHE A 141 0.13 -24.20 -10.50
C PHE A 141 1.13 -25.28 -10.08
N CYS A 142 0.63 -26.47 -9.74
CA CYS A 142 1.47 -27.61 -9.37
C CYS A 142 2.41 -28.04 -10.50
N SER A 143 1.93 -28.03 -11.74
CA SER A 143 2.72 -28.38 -12.92
C SER A 143 3.72 -27.27 -13.28
N ALA A 144 3.28 -26.01 -13.34
CA ALA A 144 4.09 -24.87 -13.76
C ALA A 144 5.27 -24.60 -12.82
N TYR A 145 5.07 -24.79 -11.51
CA TYR A 145 6.12 -24.57 -10.49
C TYR A 145 6.71 -25.87 -9.94
N GLN A 146 6.42 -27.01 -10.55
CA GLN A 146 6.98 -28.33 -10.18
C GLN A 146 6.87 -28.59 -8.68
N ILE A 147 5.63 -28.56 -8.16
CA ILE A 147 5.38 -28.79 -6.73
C ILE A 147 5.50 -30.28 -6.43
N ASP A 148 6.40 -30.63 -5.51
CA ASP A 148 6.65 -32.01 -5.07
C ASP A 148 5.37 -32.65 -4.54
N SER A 149 5.25 -33.98 -4.74
CA SER A 149 4.07 -34.75 -4.34
C SER A 149 3.72 -34.57 -2.85
N GLU A 150 4.71 -34.52 -1.99
CA GLU A 150 4.56 -34.33 -0.54
C GLU A 150 4.00 -32.95 -0.17
N LEU A 151 4.31 -31.93 -0.96
CA LEU A 151 3.85 -30.55 -0.75
C LEU A 151 2.51 -30.23 -1.41
N ARG A 152 1.98 -31.13 -2.26
CA ARG A 152 0.72 -30.87 -2.99
C ARG A 152 -0.48 -30.72 -2.06
N LEU A 153 -0.66 -31.61 -1.08
CA LEU A 153 -1.76 -31.52 -0.13
C LEU A 153 -1.66 -30.29 0.78
N PRO A 154 -0.50 -29.97 1.41
CA PRO A 154 -0.33 -28.73 2.14
C PRO A 154 -0.58 -27.47 1.29
N THR A 155 -0.15 -27.48 0.03
CA THR A 155 -0.39 -26.38 -0.91
C THR A 155 -1.87 -26.26 -1.28
N PHE A 156 -2.59 -27.38 -1.46
CA PHE A 156 -4.03 -27.39 -1.69
C PHE A 156 -4.81 -26.76 -0.53
N ILE A 157 -4.44 -27.10 0.72
CA ILE A 157 -5.05 -26.51 1.92
C ILE A 157 -4.78 -24.99 1.96
N LEU A 158 -3.58 -24.55 1.59
CA LEU A 158 -3.27 -23.12 1.44
C LEU A 158 -4.15 -22.46 0.37
N PHE A 159 -4.33 -23.11 -0.79
CA PHE A 159 -5.21 -22.62 -1.86
C PHE A 159 -6.67 -22.48 -1.38
N CYS A 160 -7.18 -23.46 -0.64
CA CYS A 160 -8.50 -23.36 -0.03
C CYS A 160 -8.60 -22.17 0.94
N GLY A 161 -7.61 -21.97 1.80
CA GLY A 161 -7.55 -20.82 2.71
C GLY A 161 -7.54 -19.49 1.98
N LEU A 162 -6.74 -19.37 0.93
CA LEU A 162 -6.67 -18.17 0.09
C LEU A 162 -7.97 -17.93 -0.69
N ALA A 163 -8.60 -18.98 -1.22
CA ALA A 163 -9.89 -18.87 -1.91
C ALA A 163 -11.00 -18.37 -0.98
N ILE A 164 -11.08 -18.92 0.24
CA ILE A 164 -12.02 -18.46 1.27
C ILE A 164 -11.73 -17.01 1.65
N SER A 165 -10.46 -16.63 1.81
CA SER A 165 -10.06 -15.26 2.09
C SER A 165 -10.45 -14.30 0.96
N HIS A 166 -10.33 -14.73 -0.30
CA HIS A 166 -10.72 -13.93 -1.45
C HIS A 166 -12.23 -13.69 -1.49
N TRP A 167 -13.02 -14.76 -1.35
CA TRP A 167 -14.47 -14.63 -1.24
C TRP A 167 -14.90 -13.71 -0.10
N GLU A 168 -14.33 -13.90 1.09
CA GLU A 168 -14.63 -13.09 2.27
C GLU A 168 -14.32 -11.60 2.06
N GLN A 169 -13.22 -11.27 1.38
CA GLN A 169 -12.90 -9.88 1.06
C GLN A 169 -13.99 -9.19 0.25
N PHE A 170 -14.55 -9.87 -0.75
CA PHE A 170 -15.67 -9.34 -1.53
C PHE A 170 -16.93 -9.19 -0.66
N PHE A 171 -17.23 -10.18 0.14
CA PHE A 171 -18.35 -10.13 1.08
C PHE A 171 -18.23 -8.95 2.05
N ASN A 172 -17.05 -8.67 2.56
CA ASN A 172 -16.78 -7.58 3.48
C ASN A 172 -16.81 -6.18 2.83
N ILE A 173 -16.73 -6.05 1.52
CA ILE A 173 -16.85 -4.75 0.85
C ILE A 173 -18.17 -4.07 1.20
N THR A 174 -19.28 -4.82 1.20
CA THR A 174 -20.59 -4.29 1.55
C THR A 174 -20.65 -3.82 3.00
N TYR A 175 -20.25 -4.63 3.96
CA TYR A 175 -20.23 -4.25 5.39
C TYR A 175 -19.24 -3.09 5.64
N GLY A 176 -18.10 -3.09 4.98
CA GLY A 176 -17.14 -2.00 5.04
C GLY A 176 -17.70 -0.68 4.53
N ALA A 177 -18.44 -0.70 3.42
CA ALA A 177 -19.11 0.48 2.89
C ALA A 177 -20.21 0.99 3.83
N ILE A 178 -21.00 0.11 4.44
CA ILE A 178 -22.01 0.45 5.45
C ILE A 178 -21.36 1.12 6.66
N LEU A 179 -20.35 0.51 7.27
CA LEU A 179 -19.66 1.06 8.45
C LEU A 179 -19.01 2.42 8.14
N GLN A 180 -18.41 2.59 6.98
CA GLN A 180 -17.83 3.86 6.54
C GLN A 180 -18.92 4.92 6.34
N SER A 181 -20.07 4.57 5.77
CA SER A 181 -21.20 5.49 5.58
C SER A 181 -21.80 5.98 6.90
N TYR A 182 -21.78 5.13 7.94
CA TYR A 182 -22.10 5.53 9.31
C TYR A 182 -20.95 6.24 10.04
N GLN A 183 -19.83 6.56 9.32
CA GLN A 183 -18.61 7.18 9.87
C GLN A 183 -17.96 6.38 11.01
N ARG A 184 -18.16 5.05 11.05
CA ARG A 184 -17.58 4.13 12.04
C ARG A 184 -16.29 3.48 11.53
N LEU A 185 -15.36 4.33 11.07
CA LEU A 185 -14.00 3.89 10.66
C LEU A 185 -13.21 3.31 11.84
N ASP A 186 -13.51 3.75 13.06
CA ASP A 186 -12.94 3.21 14.29
C ASP A 186 -13.14 1.69 14.41
N LEU A 187 -14.35 1.19 14.12
CA LEU A 187 -14.65 -0.24 14.16
C LEU A 187 -13.89 -1.02 13.06
N LEU A 188 -13.82 -0.48 11.86
CA LEU A 188 -13.06 -1.11 10.76
C LEU A 188 -11.58 -1.21 11.09
N ASN A 189 -11.00 -0.12 11.60
CA ASN A 189 -9.58 -0.07 11.94
C ASN A 189 -9.24 -0.99 13.11
N LEU A 190 -10.09 -1.01 14.14
CA LEU A 190 -9.93 -1.92 15.28
C LEU A 190 -10.03 -3.39 14.86
N THR A 191 -11.02 -3.72 14.01
CA THR A 191 -11.18 -5.08 13.47
C THR A 191 -9.94 -5.49 12.69
N ARG A 192 -9.42 -4.63 11.80
CA ARG A 192 -8.18 -4.90 11.06
C ARG A 192 -7.00 -5.15 11.99
N SER A 193 -6.81 -4.31 13.00
CA SER A 193 -5.73 -4.46 13.98
C SER A 193 -5.85 -5.77 14.76
N ALA A 194 -7.04 -6.08 15.27
CA ALA A 194 -7.28 -7.32 15.99
C ALA A 194 -7.05 -8.57 15.13
N THR A 195 -7.51 -8.54 13.88
CA THR A 195 -7.32 -9.63 12.91
C THR A 195 -5.84 -9.90 12.65
N VAL A 196 -5.05 -8.83 12.46
CA VAL A 196 -3.62 -8.95 12.17
C VAL A 196 -2.84 -9.46 13.38
N CYS A 197 -3.19 -9.04 14.61
CA CYS A 197 -2.63 -9.59 15.84
C CYS A 197 -3.00 -11.07 16.01
N LEU A 198 -4.26 -11.42 15.77
CA LEU A 198 -4.73 -12.80 15.82
C LEU A 198 -3.94 -13.71 14.88
N ARG A 199 -3.65 -13.24 13.65
CA ARG A 199 -2.82 -13.98 12.68
C ARG A 199 -1.46 -14.36 13.27
N VAL A 200 -0.74 -13.42 13.90
CA VAL A 200 0.58 -13.71 14.50
C VAL A 200 0.46 -14.75 15.59
N VAL A 201 -0.50 -14.58 16.49
CA VAL A 201 -0.72 -15.53 17.60
C VAL A 201 -1.05 -16.92 17.06
N LEU A 202 -1.98 -17.01 16.12
CA LEU A 202 -2.35 -18.29 15.51
C LEU A 202 -1.19 -18.94 14.75
N LEU A 203 -0.41 -18.18 13.98
CA LEU A 203 0.77 -18.72 13.28
C LEU A 203 1.77 -19.30 14.26
N LEU A 204 2.08 -18.61 15.36
CA LEU A 204 3.00 -19.11 16.38
C LEU A 204 2.46 -20.38 17.04
N VAL A 205 1.17 -20.40 17.40
CA VAL A 205 0.54 -21.59 17.99
C VAL A 205 0.57 -22.77 17.02
N PHE A 206 0.16 -22.56 15.76
CA PHE A 206 0.14 -23.65 14.78
C PHE A 206 1.53 -24.17 14.45
N TYR A 207 2.51 -23.29 14.22
CA TYR A 207 3.87 -23.71 13.88
C TYR A 207 4.60 -24.35 15.06
N GLN A 208 4.32 -23.96 16.28
CA GLN A 208 5.02 -24.48 17.44
C GLN A 208 4.41 -25.76 17.99
N PHE A 209 3.08 -25.90 17.95
CA PHE A 209 2.36 -26.98 18.62
C PHE A 209 1.64 -27.95 17.69
N ILE A 210 1.39 -27.58 16.41
CA ILE A 210 0.57 -28.40 15.51
C ILE A 210 1.37 -28.89 14.30
N TRP A 211 1.62 -28.04 13.31
CA TRP A 211 2.36 -28.39 12.10
C TRP A 211 3.19 -27.24 11.54
N LYS A 212 4.46 -27.52 11.19
CA LYS A 212 5.33 -26.58 10.47
C LYS A 212 5.13 -26.77 8.95
N SER A 213 3.98 -26.34 8.44
CA SER A 213 3.54 -26.63 7.06
C SER A 213 2.76 -25.49 6.44
N LEU A 214 2.68 -25.48 5.09
CA LEU A 214 1.78 -24.58 4.34
C LEU A 214 0.31 -24.78 4.73
N ALA A 215 -0.07 -25.99 5.16
CA ALA A 215 -1.43 -26.26 5.63
C ALA A 215 -1.78 -25.39 6.84
N SER A 216 -0.86 -25.23 7.78
CA SER A 216 -1.06 -24.34 8.94
C SER A 216 -1.31 -22.90 8.52
N LEU A 217 -0.57 -22.40 7.53
CA LEU A 217 -0.80 -21.05 6.98
C LEU A 217 -2.20 -20.93 6.37
N GLY A 218 -2.64 -21.93 5.59
CA GLY A 218 -3.99 -21.97 5.02
C GLY A 218 -5.10 -21.98 6.07
N ILE A 219 -4.96 -22.81 7.11
CA ILE A 219 -5.94 -22.90 8.21
C ILE A 219 -5.98 -21.59 9.01
N VAL A 220 -4.84 -21.01 9.34
CA VAL A 220 -4.76 -19.71 10.05
C VAL A 220 -5.44 -18.61 9.26
N ILE A 221 -5.29 -18.57 7.93
CA ILE A 221 -6.00 -17.64 7.06
C ILE A 221 -7.52 -17.82 7.22
N VAL A 222 -8.04 -19.05 7.21
CA VAL A 222 -9.48 -19.33 7.38
C VAL A 222 -9.97 -18.83 8.73
N LEU A 223 -9.25 -19.13 9.82
CA LEU A 223 -9.63 -18.69 11.17
C LEU A 223 -9.65 -17.15 11.28
N GLU A 224 -8.64 -16.51 10.72
CA GLU A 224 -8.53 -15.04 10.69
C GLU A 224 -9.70 -14.39 9.95
N VAL A 225 -10.00 -14.86 8.73
CA VAL A 225 -11.07 -14.27 7.92
C VAL A 225 -12.45 -14.53 8.54
N THR A 226 -12.64 -15.70 9.17
CA THR A 226 -13.87 -16.02 9.92
C THR A 226 -14.07 -15.07 11.08
N PHE A 227 -13.01 -14.82 11.87
CA PHE A 227 -13.06 -13.84 12.95
C PHE A 227 -13.44 -12.44 12.45
N ARG A 228 -12.76 -11.97 11.39
CA ARG A 228 -13.03 -10.67 10.76
C ARG A 228 -14.47 -10.56 10.28
N LEU A 229 -14.96 -11.58 9.58
CA LEU A 229 -16.32 -11.66 9.08
C LEU A 229 -17.34 -11.52 10.21
N VAL A 230 -17.20 -12.32 11.27
CA VAL A 230 -18.11 -12.30 12.43
C VAL A 230 -18.15 -10.91 13.06
N VAL A 231 -16.99 -10.29 13.30
CA VAL A 231 -16.91 -8.96 13.90
C VAL A 231 -17.59 -7.90 13.05
N LEU A 232 -17.36 -7.92 11.71
CA LEU A 232 -17.96 -6.93 10.80
C LEU A 232 -19.47 -7.11 10.66
N VAL A 233 -19.96 -8.35 10.56
CA VAL A 233 -21.39 -8.65 10.49
C VAL A 233 -22.10 -8.20 11.78
N VAL A 234 -21.56 -8.56 12.96
CA VAL A 234 -22.15 -8.17 14.25
C VAL A 234 -22.14 -6.65 14.41
N SER A 235 -21.02 -5.99 14.05
CA SER A 235 -20.90 -4.53 14.14
C SER A 235 -21.90 -3.81 13.23
N SER A 236 -22.08 -4.29 12.00
CA SER A 236 -23.03 -3.70 11.04
C SER A 236 -24.48 -3.92 11.48
N ARG A 237 -24.82 -5.13 11.94
CA ARG A 237 -26.17 -5.45 12.45
C ARG A 237 -26.54 -4.62 13.68
N ARG A 238 -25.58 -4.29 14.54
CA ARG A 238 -25.81 -3.40 15.70
C ARG A 238 -26.14 -1.96 15.29
N LEU A 239 -25.69 -1.52 14.11
CA LEU A 239 -25.94 -0.15 13.61
C LEU A 239 -27.26 -0.01 12.86
N CYS A 240 -27.59 -0.94 11.99
CA CYS A 240 -28.74 -0.84 11.08
C CYS A 240 -29.76 -1.98 11.22
N GLY A 241 -29.58 -2.87 12.19
CA GLY A 241 -30.49 -4.00 12.40
C GLY A 241 -30.52 -4.97 11.22
N SER A 242 -31.71 -5.46 10.88
CA SER A 242 -31.94 -6.38 9.75
C SER A 242 -31.68 -5.74 8.38
N ALA A 243 -31.79 -4.43 8.26
CA ALA A 243 -31.64 -3.72 6.99
C ALA A 243 -30.24 -3.83 6.34
N CYS A 244 -29.23 -4.28 7.10
CA CYS A 244 -27.89 -4.56 6.56
C CYS A 244 -27.68 -6.03 6.19
N GLY A 245 -28.71 -6.86 6.34
CA GLY A 245 -28.68 -8.29 6.01
C GLY A 245 -28.84 -8.54 4.51
N PHE A 246 -28.67 -9.81 4.15
CA PHE A 246 -28.96 -10.31 2.83
C PHE A 246 -30.34 -10.96 2.80
N SER A 247 -31.21 -10.51 1.91
CA SER A 247 -32.51 -11.12 1.63
C SER A 247 -32.63 -11.35 0.12
N PRO A 248 -32.67 -12.62 -0.34
CA PRO A 248 -32.69 -12.93 -1.76
C PRO A 248 -33.87 -12.30 -2.52
N GLU A 249 -35.03 -12.18 -1.86
CA GLU A 249 -36.25 -11.61 -2.40
C GLU A 249 -36.13 -10.12 -2.73
N LEU A 250 -35.22 -9.42 -2.05
CA LEU A 250 -34.98 -7.98 -2.24
C LEU A 250 -33.87 -7.68 -3.24
N VAL A 251 -33.29 -8.71 -3.87
CA VAL A 251 -32.24 -8.48 -4.89
C VAL A 251 -32.84 -7.85 -6.13
N ASN A 252 -32.53 -6.57 -6.35
CA ASN A 252 -33.00 -5.83 -7.49
C ASN A 252 -31.88 -5.53 -8.47
N LEU A 253 -31.80 -6.35 -9.53
CA LEU A 253 -30.81 -6.18 -10.61
C LEU A 253 -31.25 -5.15 -11.65
N SER A 254 -32.49 -4.63 -11.59
CA SER A 254 -33.01 -3.61 -12.51
C SER A 254 -32.49 -2.20 -12.20
N LEU A 255 -31.33 -2.08 -11.59
CA LEU A 255 -30.61 -0.83 -11.30
C LEU A 255 -30.28 0.02 -12.56
N LYS A 256 -30.74 -0.44 -13.75
CA LYS A 256 -30.67 0.32 -15.01
C LYS A 256 -31.34 1.69 -14.94
N LYS A 257 -32.42 1.85 -14.16
CA LYS A 257 -33.14 3.13 -14.02
C LYS A 257 -32.40 4.16 -13.18
N ASP A 258 -31.66 3.72 -12.15
CA ASP A 258 -30.99 4.62 -11.20
C ASP A 258 -29.49 4.84 -11.53
N GLY A 259 -29.02 4.38 -12.68
CA GLY A 259 -27.65 4.63 -13.14
C GLY A 259 -26.54 3.97 -12.29
N LEU A 260 -26.90 3.06 -11.34
CA LEU A 260 -25.94 2.41 -10.45
C LEU A 260 -24.87 1.67 -11.25
N LEU A 261 -25.27 0.78 -12.16
CA LEU A 261 -24.31 0.04 -13.00
C LEU A 261 -23.53 0.98 -13.93
N ARG A 262 -24.18 1.99 -14.51
CA ARG A 262 -23.53 2.97 -15.37
C ARG A 262 -22.55 3.85 -14.58
N GLY A 263 -22.92 4.26 -13.37
CA GLY A 263 -22.04 4.98 -12.44
C GLY A 263 -20.86 4.14 -11.97
N LEU A 264 -21.08 2.83 -11.71
CA LEU A 264 -20.04 1.87 -11.38
C LEU A 264 -18.97 1.79 -12.46
N PHE A 265 -19.39 1.67 -13.73
CA PHE A 265 -18.45 1.49 -14.85
C PHE A 265 -17.81 2.80 -15.33
N SER A 266 -18.49 3.95 -15.26
CA SER A 266 -17.94 5.19 -15.82
C SER A 266 -16.93 5.88 -14.91
N PHE A 267 -17.21 6.01 -13.62
CA PHE A 267 -16.29 6.63 -12.64
C PHE A 267 -15.21 5.66 -12.18
N GLY A 268 -15.55 4.37 -12.06
CA GLY A 268 -14.65 3.34 -11.61
C GLY A 268 -13.62 2.89 -12.64
N ALA A 269 -13.84 3.07 -13.94
CA ALA A 269 -13.01 2.50 -15.00
C ALA A 269 -11.53 2.93 -14.92
N LEU A 270 -11.25 4.21 -14.73
CA LEU A 270 -9.85 4.69 -14.59
C LEU A 270 -9.19 4.24 -13.29
N ALA A 271 -9.94 4.22 -12.19
CA ALA A 271 -9.46 3.69 -10.93
C ALA A 271 -9.22 2.17 -11.03
N LEU A 272 -10.10 1.44 -11.73
CA LEU A 272 -9.93 0.04 -12.04
C LEU A 272 -8.65 -0.22 -12.85
N ILE A 273 -8.45 0.48 -13.98
CA ILE A 273 -7.24 0.36 -14.80
C ILE A 273 -5.99 0.57 -13.95
N ASN A 274 -5.99 1.61 -13.11
CA ASN A 274 -4.87 1.87 -12.20
C ASN A 274 -4.65 0.71 -11.21
N ASN A 275 -5.71 0.23 -10.56
CA ASN A 275 -5.59 -0.82 -9.54
C ASN A 275 -5.15 -2.16 -10.14
N VAL A 276 -5.71 -2.55 -11.30
CA VAL A 276 -5.30 -3.74 -12.05
C VAL A 276 -3.84 -3.65 -12.46
N ALA A 277 -3.44 -2.53 -13.07
CA ALA A 277 -2.07 -2.33 -13.54
C ALA A 277 -1.05 -2.30 -12.38
N MET A 278 -1.38 -1.65 -11.27
CA MET A 278 -0.53 -1.63 -10.08
C MET A 278 -0.41 -3.02 -9.44
N GLY A 279 -1.53 -3.75 -9.28
CA GLY A 279 -1.53 -5.13 -8.79
C GLY A 279 -0.69 -6.04 -9.68
N TRP A 280 -0.86 -5.95 -11.00
CA TRP A 280 -0.08 -6.68 -11.99
C TRP A 280 1.43 -6.39 -11.84
N SER A 281 1.82 -5.14 -11.78
CA SER A 281 3.22 -4.74 -11.64
C SER A 281 3.89 -5.18 -10.33
N ILE A 282 3.11 -5.55 -9.32
CA ILE A 282 3.61 -6.08 -8.04
C ILE A 282 3.71 -7.61 -8.08
N GLN A 283 2.71 -8.29 -8.64
CA GLN A 283 2.59 -9.75 -8.54
C GLN A 283 3.34 -10.50 -9.64
N ILE A 284 3.35 -9.98 -10.87
CA ILE A 284 3.95 -10.68 -12.02
C ILE A 284 5.46 -10.95 -11.85
N PRO A 285 6.28 -10.05 -11.28
CA PRO A 285 7.69 -10.36 -11.07
C PRO A 285 7.93 -11.64 -10.26
N ALA A 286 7.17 -11.85 -9.18
CA ALA A 286 7.31 -13.06 -8.37
C ALA A 286 6.98 -14.34 -9.16
N LEU A 287 5.95 -14.29 -10.01
CA LEU A 287 5.53 -15.42 -10.84
C LEU A 287 6.57 -15.77 -11.91
N ILE A 288 7.14 -14.77 -12.58
CA ILE A 288 8.21 -14.98 -13.57
C ILE A 288 9.47 -15.52 -12.88
N ILE A 289 9.89 -14.95 -11.75
CA ILE A 289 11.06 -15.41 -10.98
C ILE A 289 10.87 -16.87 -10.55
N GLY A 290 9.69 -17.23 -10.07
CA GLY A 290 9.40 -18.60 -9.63
C GLY A 290 9.47 -19.63 -10.75
N LYS A 291 9.15 -19.24 -11.99
CA LYS A 291 9.24 -20.08 -13.17
C LYS A 291 10.66 -20.18 -13.72
N GLU A 292 11.40 -19.08 -13.76
CA GLU A 292 12.69 -18.97 -14.44
C GLU A 292 13.90 -19.26 -13.55
N LEU A 293 13.77 -19.09 -12.24
CA LEU A 293 14.86 -19.34 -11.27
C LEU A 293 14.49 -20.47 -10.30
N SER A 294 13.87 -20.11 -9.17
CA SER A 294 13.51 -21.08 -8.11
C SER A 294 12.49 -20.48 -7.14
N LYS A 295 11.81 -21.35 -6.39
CA LYS A 295 10.91 -20.98 -5.29
C LYS A 295 11.65 -20.19 -4.20
N SER A 296 12.90 -20.56 -3.90
CA SER A 296 13.77 -19.86 -2.94
C SER A 296 14.08 -18.42 -3.40
N SER A 297 14.34 -18.22 -4.70
CA SER A 297 14.56 -16.88 -5.27
C SER A 297 13.32 -15.99 -5.17
N VAL A 298 12.12 -16.57 -5.22
CA VAL A 298 10.86 -15.86 -4.97
C VAL A 298 10.79 -15.37 -3.52
N ALA A 299 11.24 -16.18 -2.57
CA ALA A 299 11.28 -15.77 -1.16
C ALA A 299 12.24 -14.59 -0.94
N ASP A 300 13.44 -14.64 -1.52
CA ASP A 300 14.44 -13.56 -1.43
C ASP A 300 13.93 -12.26 -2.07
N PHE A 301 13.31 -12.35 -3.25
CA PHE A 301 12.69 -11.21 -3.93
C PHE A 301 11.51 -10.64 -3.12
N SER A 302 10.63 -11.50 -2.62
CA SER A 302 9.47 -11.10 -1.81
C SER A 302 9.89 -10.45 -0.49
N ALA A 303 10.93 -10.95 0.17
CA ALA A 303 11.50 -10.35 1.36
C ALA A 303 12.00 -8.92 1.06
N SER A 304 12.76 -8.76 -0.02
CA SER A 304 13.25 -7.45 -0.47
C SER A 304 12.11 -6.47 -0.80
N LEU A 305 11.09 -6.95 -1.49
CA LEU A 305 9.89 -6.16 -1.83
C LEU A 305 9.08 -5.78 -0.58
N THR A 306 9.02 -6.66 0.41
CA THR A 306 8.32 -6.41 1.68
C THR A 306 8.96 -5.26 2.45
N VAL A 307 10.30 -5.21 2.54
CA VAL A 307 11.02 -4.07 3.16
C VAL A 307 10.68 -2.76 2.43
N ALA A 308 10.80 -2.76 1.11
CA ALA A 308 10.55 -1.57 0.31
C ALA A 308 9.09 -1.08 0.43
N ASN A 309 8.11 -2.00 0.43
CA ASN A 309 6.70 -1.67 0.64
C ASN A 309 6.41 -1.17 2.04
N PHE A 310 7.07 -1.71 3.06
CA PHE A 310 6.92 -1.26 4.45
C PHE A 310 7.29 0.23 4.58
N LEU A 311 8.43 0.63 4.03
CA LEU A 311 8.84 2.03 4.00
C LEU A 311 7.83 2.91 3.26
N ASN A 312 7.32 2.44 2.12
CA ASN A 312 6.30 3.15 1.36
C ASN A 312 4.99 3.34 2.15
N HIS A 313 4.54 2.32 2.90
CA HIS A 313 3.33 2.42 3.70
C HIS A 313 3.45 3.47 4.80
N ILE A 314 4.59 3.57 5.47
CA ILE A 314 4.84 4.63 6.46
C ILE A 314 4.72 6.01 5.81
N LEU A 315 5.37 6.21 4.67
CA LEU A 315 5.36 7.49 3.96
C LEU A 315 3.98 7.86 3.40
N ALA A 316 3.23 6.87 2.91
CA ALA A 316 1.90 7.07 2.36
C ALA A 316 0.90 7.62 3.40
N THR A 317 1.08 7.31 4.70
CA THR A 317 0.20 7.82 5.76
C THR A 317 0.22 9.34 5.88
N ILE A 318 1.32 9.99 5.50
CA ILE A 318 1.48 11.45 5.52
C ILE A 318 0.54 12.11 4.50
N VAL A 319 0.26 11.44 3.38
CA VAL A 319 -0.45 12.00 2.23
C VAL A 319 -1.94 11.64 2.15
N VAL A 320 -2.40 10.64 2.89
CA VAL A 320 -3.81 10.22 2.86
C VAL A 320 -4.81 11.36 3.13
N PRO A 321 -4.57 12.29 4.08
CA PRO A 321 -5.50 13.39 4.34
C PRO A 321 -5.64 14.41 3.22
N LEU A 322 -4.80 14.35 2.18
CA LEU A 322 -4.81 15.33 1.09
C LEU A 322 -5.99 15.19 0.13
N ALA A 323 -6.51 13.99 -0.07
CA ALA A 323 -7.60 13.79 -1.04
C ALA A 323 -8.87 14.58 -0.69
N PRO A 324 -9.37 14.59 0.56
CA PRO A 324 -10.49 15.45 0.95
C PRO A 324 -10.20 16.94 0.82
N LEU A 325 -8.98 17.37 1.20
CA LEU A 325 -8.57 18.77 1.09
C LEU A 325 -8.50 19.23 -0.38
N ALA A 326 -7.97 18.37 -1.25
CA ALA A 326 -7.93 18.64 -2.69
C ALA A 326 -9.32 18.74 -3.31
N SER A 327 -10.27 17.92 -2.86
CA SER A 327 -11.66 17.96 -3.31
C SER A 327 -12.32 19.31 -2.99
N ILE A 328 -12.06 19.86 -1.80
CA ILE A 328 -12.56 21.17 -1.39
C ILE A 328 -11.89 22.29 -2.21
N ASP A 329 -10.56 22.27 -2.36
CA ASP A 329 -9.82 23.30 -3.09
C ASP A 329 -10.15 23.28 -4.60
N ALA A 330 -10.38 22.10 -5.18
CA ALA A 330 -10.81 21.96 -6.58
C ALA A 330 -12.15 22.64 -6.85
N GLN A 331 -13.11 22.59 -5.92
CA GLN A 331 -14.38 23.30 -6.01
C GLN A 331 -14.22 24.83 -5.98
N HIS A 332 -13.11 25.33 -5.38
CA HIS A 332 -12.77 26.75 -5.30
C HIS A 332 -11.72 27.19 -6.36
N GLY A 333 -11.59 26.44 -7.45
CA GLY A 333 -10.70 26.76 -8.57
C GLY A 333 -9.28 26.16 -8.49
N GLY A 334 -9.00 25.30 -7.52
CA GLY A 334 -7.78 24.47 -7.46
C GLY A 334 -6.45 25.21 -7.34
N LYS A 335 -6.44 26.49 -6.95
CA LYS A 335 -5.24 27.36 -6.95
C LYS A 335 -4.13 26.90 -6.01
N ARG A 336 -4.45 26.11 -4.99
CA ARG A 336 -3.48 25.64 -3.97
C ARG A 336 -2.90 24.26 -4.26
N LEU A 337 -3.45 23.53 -5.22
CA LEU A 337 -3.04 22.14 -5.52
C LEU A 337 -1.55 22.05 -5.86
N GLY A 338 -1.05 22.98 -6.68
CA GLY A 338 0.38 23.01 -7.04
C GLY A 338 1.29 23.27 -5.84
N GLN A 339 0.92 24.20 -4.96
CA GLN A 339 1.69 24.49 -3.74
C GLN A 339 1.71 23.30 -2.78
N TRP A 340 0.57 22.62 -2.61
CA TRP A 340 0.49 21.42 -1.78
C TRP A 340 1.30 20.27 -2.36
N SER A 341 1.28 20.08 -3.69
CA SER A 341 2.12 19.09 -4.36
C SER A 341 3.60 19.28 -4.03
N ILE A 342 4.13 20.51 -4.12
CA ILE A 342 5.53 20.81 -3.82
C ILE A 342 5.82 20.62 -2.33
N LYS A 343 5.07 21.26 -1.44
CA LYS A 343 5.36 21.28 0.01
C LYS A 343 5.29 19.89 0.64
N ILE A 344 4.28 19.13 0.28
CA ILE A 344 4.11 17.79 0.81
C ILE A 344 5.06 16.81 0.14
N GLY A 345 5.29 16.99 -1.17
CA GLY A 345 6.34 16.28 -1.89
C GLY A 345 7.71 16.43 -1.22
N GLN A 346 8.09 17.62 -0.77
CA GLN A 346 9.34 17.87 -0.02
C GLN A 346 9.39 17.09 1.30
N VAL A 347 8.31 17.13 2.09
CA VAL A 347 8.25 16.40 3.38
C VAL A 347 8.39 14.90 3.18
N VAL A 348 7.62 14.34 2.24
CA VAL A 348 7.65 12.89 1.95
C VAL A 348 8.99 12.48 1.36
N SER A 349 9.58 13.31 0.50
CA SER A 349 10.90 13.05 -0.08
C SER A 349 12.00 13.07 0.97
N CYS A 350 12.00 14.03 1.89
CA CYS A 350 12.95 14.04 3.01
C CYS A 350 12.85 12.78 3.86
N ALA A 351 11.63 12.38 4.25
CA ALA A 351 11.44 11.16 5.02
C ALA A 351 11.85 9.88 4.24
N GLY A 352 11.54 9.85 2.95
CA GLY A 352 11.95 8.76 2.06
C GLY A 352 13.46 8.67 1.86
N CYS A 353 14.11 9.80 1.65
CA CYS A 353 15.57 9.89 1.54
C CYS A 353 16.30 9.46 2.82
N ALA A 354 15.75 9.82 4.00
CA ALA A 354 16.27 9.32 5.28
C ALA A 354 16.22 7.79 5.34
N SER A 355 15.10 7.20 4.92
CA SER A 355 14.91 5.75 4.91
C SER A 355 15.89 5.04 3.96
N ILE A 356 16.10 5.60 2.75
CA ILE A 356 17.09 5.07 1.79
C ILE A 356 18.50 5.18 2.37
N LEU A 357 18.86 6.30 2.99
CA LEU A 357 20.17 6.52 3.59
C LEU A 357 20.46 5.48 4.69
N VAL A 358 19.52 5.26 5.60
CA VAL A 358 19.63 4.24 6.65
C VAL A 358 19.77 2.84 6.05
N MET A 359 18.96 2.51 5.03
CA MET A 359 19.05 1.22 4.35
C MET A 359 20.36 1.05 3.59
N PHE A 360 20.86 2.09 2.96
CA PHE A 360 22.14 2.05 2.24
C PHE A 360 23.33 1.82 3.18
N LEU A 361 23.35 2.50 4.33
CA LEU A 361 24.47 2.41 5.27
C LEU A 361 24.39 1.20 6.20
N PHE A 362 23.21 0.84 6.65
CA PHE A 362 23.01 -0.18 7.70
C PHE A 362 22.06 -1.31 7.29
N GLY A 363 21.64 -1.36 6.04
CA GLY A 363 20.66 -2.34 5.57
C GLY A 363 21.14 -3.79 5.73
N ARG A 364 22.43 -4.04 5.58
CA ARG A 364 23.02 -5.37 5.79
C ARG A 364 22.86 -5.82 7.25
N ASP A 365 23.14 -4.94 8.21
CA ASP A 365 22.99 -5.23 9.63
C ASP A 365 21.52 -5.43 9.99
N TRP A 366 20.63 -4.55 9.50
CA TRP A 366 19.18 -4.67 9.69
C TRP A 366 18.60 -5.96 9.13
N LEU A 367 19.01 -6.37 7.92
CA LEU A 367 18.57 -7.63 7.32
C LEU A 367 19.10 -8.84 8.09
N THR A 368 20.36 -8.79 8.54
CA THR A 368 20.97 -9.85 9.37
C THR A 368 20.21 -10.04 10.68
N VAL A 369 19.87 -8.94 11.33
CA VAL A 369 19.11 -8.95 12.59
C VAL A 369 17.70 -9.47 12.37
N TRP A 370 17.05 -9.00 11.32
CA TRP A 370 15.64 -9.25 11.08
C TRP A 370 15.35 -10.62 10.45
N LEU A 371 16.05 -10.95 9.35
CA LEU A 371 15.81 -12.18 8.58
C LEU A 371 16.90 -13.24 8.76
N GLY A 372 18.05 -12.87 9.32
CA GLY A 372 19.22 -13.73 9.45
C GLY A 372 20.32 -13.45 8.42
N ARG A 373 21.50 -14.04 8.64
CA ARG A 373 22.70 -13.84 7.80
C ARG A 373 22.46 -14.24 6.34
N ASP A 374 21.60 -15.23 6.12
CA ASP A 374 21.26 -15.76 4.78
C ASP A 374 20.51 -14.75 3.87
N PHE A 375 20.03 -13.64 4.42
CA PHE A 375 19.36 -12.57 3.67
C PHE A 375 20.21 -11.29 3.54
N ALA A 376 21.35 -11.21 4.22
CA ALA A 376 22.21 -10.02 4.21
C ALA A 376 22.67 -9.63 2.80
N TRP A 377 22.85 -10.60 1.90
CA TRP A 377 23.25 -10.41 0.51
C TRP A 377 22.15 -9.76 -0.36
N THR A 378 20.89 -9.79 0.07
CA THR A 378 19.78 -9.17 -0.69
C THR A 378 19.73 -7.64 -0.54
N MET A 379 20.59 -7.06 0.30
CA MET A 379 20.61 -5.61 0.60
C MET A 379 20.67 -4.73 -0.67
N PRO A 380 21.52 -4.99 -1.69
CA PRO A 380 21.53 -4.17 -2.90
C PRO A 380 20.18 -4.20 -3.64
N ILE A 381 19.50 -5.35 -3.66
CA ILE A 381 18.16 -5.52 -4.24
C ILE A 381 17.15 -4.66 -3.46
N VAL A 382 17.20 -4.71 -2.13
CA VAL A 382 16.33 -3.89 -1.26
C VAL A 382 16.53 -2.41 -1.53
N VAL A 383 17.76 -1.92 -1.59
CA VAL A 383 18.07 -0.50 -1.81
C VAL A 383 17.54 -0.02 -3.16
N VAL A 384 17.78 -0.78 -4.21
CA VAL A 384 17.30 -0.43 -5.57
C VAL A 384 15.77 -0.41 -5.62
N MET A 385 15.12 -1.44 -5.06
CA MET A 385 13.65 -1.51 -5.04
C MET A 385 13.05 -0.43 -4.14
N ALA A 386 13.65 -0.19 -2.97
CA ALA A 386 13.21 0.88 -2.06
C ALA A 386 13.34 2.25 -2.73
N GLY A 387 14.42 2.50 -3.47
CA GLY A 387 14.59 3.74 -4.24
C GLY A 387 13.43 3.99 -5.20
N GLY A 388 13.08 3.00 -6.02
CA GLY A 388 11.95 3.10 -6.96
C GLY A 388 10.59 3.26 -6.27
N ILE A 389 10.36 2.59 -5.14
CA ILE A 389 9.11 2.61 -4.40
C ILE A 389 8.95 3.90 -3.58
N ILE A 390 10.02 4.39 -2.96
CA ILE A 390 10.00 5.65 -2.18
C ILE A 390 9.72 6.84 -3.09
N LEU A 391 10.27 6.84 -4.30
CA LEU A 391 9.91 7.85 -5.30
C LEU A 391 8.42 7.77 -5.70
N ALA A 392 7.84 6.58 -5.69
CA ALA A 392 6.39 6.42 -5.85
C ALA A 392 5.62 6.99 -4.65
N ALA A 393 6.14 6.86 -3.42
CA ALA A 393 5.54 7.46 -2.23
C ALA A 393 5.47 9.00 -2.32
N VAL A 394 6.51 9.65 -2.86
CA VAL A 394 6.50 11.09 -3.14
C VAL A 394 5.37 11.45 -4.10
N GLN A 395 5.16 10.66 -5.15
CA GLN A 395 4.08 10.88 -6.11
C GLN A 395 2.69 10.52 -5.58
N SER A 396 2.59 9.85 -4.43
CA SER A 396 1.30 9.61 -3.77
C SER A 396 0.61 10.91 -3.34
N ALA A 397 1.35 11.99 -3.12
CA ALA A 397 0.79 13.33 -2.94
C ALA A 397 0.00 13.76 -4.18
N ASN A 398 0.61 13.69 -5.37
CA ASN A 398 -0.05 13.99 -6.63
C ASN A 398 -1.23 13.06 -6.91
N TYR A 399 -1.11 11.77 -6.56
CA TYR A 399 -2.21 10.81 -6.68
C TYR A 399 -3.43 11.21 -5.84
N ASN A 400 -3.23 11.53 -4.56
CA ASN A 400 -4.33 11.92 -3.67
C ASN A 400 -4.96 13.28 -4.07
N LEU A 401 -4.13 14.24 -4.51
CA LEU A 401 -4.61 15.51 -5.06
C LEU A 401 -5.42 15.30 -6.35
N ALA A 402 -4.94 14.42 -7.24
CA ALA A 402 -5.63 14.09 -8.49
C ALA A 402 -6.93 13.32 -8.27
N LEU A 403 -6.97 12.44 -7.25
CA LEU A 403 -8.18 11.73 -6.86
C LEU A 403 -9.25 12.71 -6.37
N GLY A 404 -8.87 13.66 -5.49
CA GLY A 404 -9.77 14.70 -5.00
C GLY A 404 -10.25 15.66 -6.09
N ALA A 405 -9.39 15.98 -7.07
CA ALA A 405 -9.72 16.85 -8.20
C ALA A 405 -10.31 16.10 -9.41
N SER A 406 -10.59 14.80 -9.31
CA SER A 406 -11.13 13.95 -10.40
C SER A 406 -10.26 13.91 -11.68
N THR A 407 -8.93 14.04 -11.56
CA THR A 407 -7.96 14.12 -12.67
C THR A 407 -7.00 12.93 -12.74
N ILE A 408 -7.47 11.73 -12.43
CA ILE A 408 -6.67 10.51 -12.27
C ILE A 408 -6.16 9.89 -13.59
N ALA A 409 -6.67 10.28 -14.75
CA ALA A 409 -6.39 9.63 -16.04
C ALA A 409 -4.89 9.43 -16.36
N PRO A 410 -3.96 10.40 -16.18
CA PRO A 410 -2.54 10.18 -16.47
C PRO A 410 -1.92 9.08 -15.62
N ILE A 411 -2.34 8.97 -14.35
CA ILE A 411 -1.86 7.92 -13.44
C ILE A 411 -2.33 6.56 -13.91
N ALA A 412 -3.61 6.43 -14.30
CA ALA A 412 -4.19 5.17 -14.76
C ALA A 412 -3.50 4.64 -16.04
N TRP A 413 -3.36 5.49 -17.06
CA TRP A 413 -2.72 5.09 -18.31
C TRP A 413 -1.24 4.79 -18.15
N SER A 414 -0.51 5.60 -17.38
CA SER A 414 0.90 5.33 -17.10
C SER A 414 1.10 4.06 -16.26
N ALA A 415 0.15 3.69 -15.40
CA ALA A 415 0.21 2.44 -14.65
C ALA A 415 0.08 1.22 -15.57
N LEU A 416 -0.79 1.29 -16.59
CA LEU A 416 -0.94 0.22 -17.58
C LEU A 416 0.36 0.01 -18.37
N VAL A 417 0.96 1.09 -18.88
CA VAL A 417 2.25 1.04 -19.56
C VAL A 417 3.34 0.47 -18.64
N MET A 418 3.38 0.94 -17.40
CA MET A 418 4.32 0.43 -16.39
C MET A 418 4.14 -1.07 -16.15
N ALA A 419 2.92 -1.58 -16.08
CA ALA A 419 2.66 -3.00 -15.85
C ALA A 419 3.25 -3.88 -16.96
N VAL A 420 3.09 -3.46 -18.21
CA VAL A 420 3.68 -4.15 -19.38
C VAL A 420 5.21 -4.07 -19.32
N LEU A 421 5.77 -2.87 -19.09
CA LEU A 421 7.22 -2.69 -19.03
C LEU A 421 7.85 -3.44 -17.86
N VAL A 422 7.20 -3.51 -16.70
CA VAL A 422 7.68 -4.29 -15.54
C VAL A 422 7.71 -5.78 -15.86
N SER A 423 6.71 -6.31 -16.57
CA SER A 423 6.68 -7.71 -16.98
C SER A 423 7.84 -8.02 -17.95
N ALA A 424 8.01 -7.19 -18.97
CA ALA A 424 9.13 -7.29 -19.91
C ALA A 424 10.47 -7.11 -19.22
N GLY A 425 10.60 -6.10 -18.36
CA GLY A 425 11.82 -5.83 -17.58
C GLY A 425 12.18 -6.97 -16.64
N THR A 426 11.20 -7.63 -16.03
CA THR A 426 11.47 -8.81 -15.21
C THR A 426 12.06 -9.95 -16.04
N TYR A 427 11.47 -10.24 -17.21
CA TYR A 427 11.98 -11.27 -18.12
C TYR A 427 13.38 -10.92 -18.63
N ILE A 428 13.60 -9.70 -19.07
CA ILE A 428 14.90 -9.20 -19.56
C ILE A 428 15.95 -9.26 -18.42
N GLY A 429 15.61 -8.82 -17.21
CA GLY A 429 16.51 -8.85 -16.05
C GLY A 429 17.02 -10.25 -15.71
N LEU A 430 16.19 -11.27 -15.93
CA LEU A 430 16.57 -12.66 -15.71
C LEU A 430 17.41 -13.26 -16.83
N HIS A 431 17.14 -12.90 -18.09
CA HIS A 431 17.78 -13.54 -19.26
C HIS A 431 19.12 -12.89 -19.64
N TYR A 432 19.27 -11.58 -19.48
CA TYR A 432 20.51 -10.87 -19.82
C TYR A 432 21.52 -10.83 -18.65
N ARG A 433 21.76 -11.98 -18.00
CA ARG A 433 22.65 -12.10 -16.81
C ARG A 433 24.06 -11.63 -17.07
N HIS A 434 24.61 -11.83 -18.27
CA HIS A 434 25.96 -11.40 -18.61
C HIS A 434 26.14 -9.88 -18.52
N PHE A 435 25.16 -9.10 -18.96
CA PHE A 435 25.18 -7.65 -18.82
C PHE A 435 25.20 -7.22 -17.35
N TRP A 436 24.36 -7.86 -16.53
CA TRP A 436 24.29 -7.57 -15.09
C TRP A 436 25.55 -8.02 -14.35
N TRP A 437 26.20 -9.10 -14.82
CA TRP A 437 27.46 -9.57 -14.28
C TRP A 437 28.54 -8.50 -14.34
N VAL A 438 28.73 -7.88 -15.50
CA VAL A 438 29.72 -6.80 -15.69
C VAL A 438 29.46 -5.62 -14.76
N LEU A 439 28.19 -5.31 -14.50
CA LEU A 439 27.83 -4.24 -13.57
C LEU A 439 28.13 -4.60 -12.10
N VAL A 440 27.83 -5.82 -11.72
CA VAL A 440 28.06 -6.37 -10.36
C VAL A 440 29.56 -6.49 -10.09
N GLU A 441 30.34 -6.91 -11.08
CA GLU A 441 31.80 -6.99 -11.00
C GLU A 441 32.43 -5.62 -10.75
N LYS A 442 31.98 -4.58 -11.46
CA LYS A 442 32.41 -3.18 -11.22
C LYS A 442 32.05 -2.65 -9.82
N MET A 443 31.04 -3.23 -9.19
CA MET A 443 30.64 -2.90 -7.81
C MET A 443 31.35 -3.73 -6.75
N GLU A 444 32.35 -4.54 -7.12
CA GLU A 444 33.10 -5.43 -6.24
C GLU A 444 32.23 -6.47 -5.48
N LEU A 445 31.07 -6.80 -6.05
CA LEU A 445 30.11 -7.75 -5.46
C LEU A 445 30.28 -9.16 -6.06
N THR A 446 31.49 -9.53 -6.45
CA THR A 446 31.81 -10.76 -7.22
C THR A 446 31.60 -12.08 -6.48
N HIS A 447 31.41 -12.06 -5.17
CA HIS A 447 31.16 -13.26 -4.34
C HIS A 447 29.71 -13.79 -4.41
N LEU A 448 28.89 -13.22 -5.29
CA LEU A 448 27.46 -13.48 -5.31
C LEU A 448 27.07 -14.50 -6.39
N SER A 449 26.11 -15.37 -6.09
CA SER A 449 25.68 -16.45 -6.98
C SER A 449 25.00 -15.94 -8.27
N SER A 450 24.93 -16.77 -9.30
CA SER A 450 24.24 -16.46 -10.56
C SER A 450 22.77 -16.11 -10.38
N HIS A 451 22.13 -16.62 -9.33
CA HIS A 451 20.74 -16.29 -8.95
C HIS A 451 20.63 -14.84 -8.48
N PHE A 452 21.60 -14.34 -7.72
CA PHE A 452 21.66 -12.94 -7.30
C PHE A 452 21.64 -11.99 -8.50
N ILE A 453 22.47 -12.29 -9.51
CA ILE A 453 22.63 -11.42 -10.69
C ILE A 453 21.29 -11.25 -11.42
N GLY A 454 20.54 -12.35 -11.58
CA GLY A 454 19.20 -12.29 -12.16
C GLY A 454 18.23 -11.44 -11.33
N LEU A 455 18.19 -11.64 -10.01
CA LEU A 455 17.33 -10.86 -9.10
C LEU A 455 17.73 -9.38 -9.06
N PHE A 456 19.03 -9.09 -9.08
CA PHE A 456 19.54 -7.73 -9.15
C PHE A 456 19.15 -7.04 -10.46
N GLY A 457 19.25 -7.74 -11.59
CA GLY A 457 18.79 -7.26 -12.89
C GLY A 457 17.29 -6.94 -12.91
N VAL A 458 16.47 -7.81 -12.30
CA VAL A 458 15.04 -7.55 -12.11
C VAL A 458 14.82 -6.30 -11.26
N ALA A 459 15.52 -6.18 -10.13
CA ALA A 459 15.38 -5.02 -9.25
C ALA A 459 15.74 -3.70 -9.97
N MET A 460 16.85 -3.70 -10.72
CA MET A 460 17.30 -2.54 -11.49
C MET A 460 16.29 -2.12 -12.57
N LEU A 461 15.75 -3.06 -13.33
CA LEU A 461 14.78 -2.75 -14.37
C LEU A 461 13.43 -2.34 -13.78
N VAL A 462 12.89 -3.09 -12.82
CA VAL A 462 11.61 -2.77 -12.17
C VAL A 462 11.71 -1.45 -11.40
N GLY A 463 12.80 -1.24 -10.67
CA GLY A 463 13.07 0.01 -9.96
C GLY A 463 13.25 1.19 -10.94
N GLY A 464 14.01 1.00 -12.00
CA GLY A 464 14.23 2.01 -13.05
C GLY A 464 12.96 2.41 -13.80
N ILE A 465 12.11 1.45 -14.17
CA ILE A 465 10.81 1.71 -14.81
C ILE A 465 9.91 2.54 -13.89
N ARG A 466 9.84 2.17 -12.60
CA ARG A 466 9.11 2.94 -11.59
C ARG A 466 9.69 4.34 -11.38
N PHE A 467 11.02 4.45 -11.40
CA PHE A 467 11.70 5.74 -11.33
C PHE A 467 11.31 6.63 -12.52
N ILE A 468 11.47 6.17 -13.75
CA ILE A 468 11.15 6.93 -14.98
C ILE A 468 9.68 7.37 -14.97
N ARG A 469 8.76 6.48 -14.60
CA ARG A 469 7.35 6.82 -14.51
C ARG A 469 7.08 7.91 -13.48
N ASN A 470 7.57 7.76 -12.27
CA ASN A 470 7.22 8.65 -11.17
C ASN A 470 7.98 9.99 -11.23
N PHE A 471 9.28 9.94 -11.49
CA PHE A 471 10.14 11.11 -11.58
C PHE A 471 9.88 11.92 -12.88
N GLY A 472 9.76 11.22 -14.02
CA GLY A 472 9.54 11.84 -15.32
C GLY A 472 8.05 12.13 -15.58
N TYR A 473 7.32 11.09 -15.97
CA TYR A 473 5.97 11.26 -16.52
C TYR A 473 4.93 11.83 -15.55
N ILE A 474 4.84 11.28 -14.34
CA ILE A 474 3.82 11.71 -13.37
C ILE A 474 4.11 13.15 -12.91
N ALA A 475 5.34 13.44 -12.52
CA ALA A 475 5.73 14.80 -12.10
C ALA A 475 5.47 15.83 -13.22
N TYR A 476 5.84 15.50 -14.48
CA TYR A 476 5.58 16.36 -15.63
C TYR A 476 4.09 16.56 -15.93
N SER A 477 3.31 15.48 -15.92
CA SER A 477 1.87 15.56 -16.23
C SER A 477 1.12 16.43 -15.23
N TYR A 478 1.47 16.33 -13.93
CA TYR A 478 0.80 17.12 -12.89
C TYR A 478 1.37 18.53 -12.74
N SER A 479 2.61 18.78 -13.14
CA SER A 479 3.12 20.16 -13.22
C SER A 479 2.24 21.02 -14.15
N LYS A 480 1.88 20.49 -15.30
CA LYS A 480 0.97 21.17 -16.23
C LYS A 480 -0.46 21.31 -15.70
N ARG A 481 -0.97 20.31 -14.96
CA ARG A 481 -2.36 20.31 -14.47
C ARG A 481 -2.56 21.18 -13.22
N PHE A 482 -1.59 21.18 -12.33
CA PHE A 482 -1.65 21.93 -11.08
C PHE A 482 -0.92 23.27 -11.16
N GLY A 483 -0.38 23.65 -12.34
CA GLY A 483 0.18 24.96 -12.60
C GLY A 483 1.50 25.28 -11.86
N TYR A 484 2.35 24.27 -11.62
CA TYR A 484 3.68 24.50 -11.04
C TYR A 484 4.79 24.23 -12.07
N ASN A 485 5.97 24.84 -11.84
CA ASN A 485 7.13 24.62 -12.71
C ASN A 485 7.71 23.22 -12.45
N TYR A 486 7.83 22.40 -13.51
CA TYR A 486 8.36 21.03 -13.44
C TYR A 486 9.82 20.98 -12.92
N TRP A 487 10.68 21.86 -13.41
CA TRP A 487 12.10 21.88 -13.02
C TRP A 487 12.27 22.36 -11.58
N GLU A 488 11.48 23.36 -11.16
CA GLU A 488 11.44 23.79 -9.76
C GLU A 488 10.96 22.67 -8.84
N TYR A 489 9.92 21.93 -9.23
CA TYR A 489 9.44 20.77 -8.50
C TYR A 489 10.53 19.72 -8.36
N LEU A 490 11.21 19.33 -9.44
CA LEU A 490 12.30 18.35 -9.40
C LEU A 490 13.44 18.82 -8.47
N TYR A 491 13.83 20.08 -8.57
CA TYR A 491 14.88 20.63 -7.73
C TYR A 491 14.51 20.62 -6.25
N LEU A 492 13.32 21.10 -5.91
CA LEU A 492 12.89 21.23 -4.52
C LEU A 492 12.56 19.89 -3.86
N VAL A 493 11.93 18.99 -4.62
CA VAL A 493 11.38 17.74 -4.09
C VAL A 493 12.39 16.58 -4.16
N TYR A 494 13.28 16.57 -5.15
CA TYR A 494 14.23 15.46 -5.34
C TYR A 494 15.69 15.87 -5.20
N VAL A 495 16.13 16.90 -5.91
CA VAL A 495 17.57 17.24 -5.96
C VAL A 495 18.07 17.72 -4.59
N LYS A 496 17.36 18.62 -3.92
CA LYS A 496 17.75 19.10 -2.59
C LYS A 496 17.80 18.01 -1.53
N PRO A 497 16.76 17.14 -1.34
CA PRO A 497 16.85 16.03 -0.40
C PRO A 497 17.97 15.05 -0.73
N LEU A 498 18.18 14.75 -2.01
CA LEU A 498 19.26 13.86 -2.45
C LEU A 498 20.65 14.44 -2.17
N ALA A 499 20.86 15.74 -2.39
CA ALA A 499 22.09 16.42 -2.02
C ALA A 499 22.35 16.33 -0.51
N CYS A 500 21.30 16.45 0.31
CA CYS A 500 21.40 16.22 1.76
C CYS A 500 21.81 14.77 2.10
N VAL A 501 21.29 13.76 1.36
CA VAL A 501 21.70 12.35 1.52
C VAL A 501 23.20 12.20 1.26
N LEU A 502 23.68 12.72 0.13
CA LEU A 502 25.09 12.62 -0.23
C LEU A 502 26.01 13.32 0.77
N LEU A 503 25.60 14.49 1.25
CA LEU A 503 26.36 15.22 2.26
C LEU A 503 26.43 14.46 3.59
N VAL A 504 25.31 13.94 4.08
CA VAL A 504 25.28 13.17 5.34
C VAL A 504 26.04 11.86 5.20
N ALA A 505 25.91 11.16 4.07
CA ALA A 505 26.69 9.95 3.80
C ALA A 505 28.20 10.24 3.77
N PHE A 506 28.59 11.34 3.15
CA PHE A 506 29.98 11.80 3.15
C PHE A 506 30.49 12.12 4.56
N VAL A 507 29.75 12.93 5.33
CA VAL A 507 30.10 13.24 6.72
C VAL A 507 30.18 11.97 7.55
N TRP A 508 29.22 11.04 7.40
CA TRP A 508 29.26 9.76 8.10
C TRP A 508 30.55 8.99 7.82
N LYS A 509 30.90 8.84 6.53
CA LYS A 509 32.10 8.11 6.12
C LYS A 509 33.38 8.68 6.69
N TYR A 510 33.52 10.01 6.76
CA TYR A 510 34.77 10.65 7.16
C TYR A 510 34.84 11.02 8.65
N THR A 511 33.70 11.21 9.32
CA THR A 511 33.68 11.61 10.74
C THR A 511 33.47 10.42 11.67
N PHE A 512 32.52 9.53 11.30
CA PHE A 512 32.15 8.40 12.15
C PHE A 512 32.93 7.11 11.84
N ALA A 513 33.74 7.10 10.79
CA ALA A 513 34.69 6.00 10.55
C ALA A 513 35.74 5.85 11.68
N TYR A 514 35.97 6.93 12.44
CA TYR A 514 36.89 6.92 13.58
C TYR A 514 36.23 6.45 14.89
N ILE A 515 34.92 6.29 14.93
CA ILE A 515 34.20 5.77 16.10
C ILE A 515 34.13 4.26 15.96
N ASP A 516 34.80 3.56 16.88
CA ASP A 516 34.79 2.10 16.94
C ASP A 516 33.46 1.60 17.51
N PHE A 517 32.47 1.45 16.62
CA PHE A 517 31.17 0.87 16.98
C PHE A 517 31.25 -0.65 17.22
N ASP A 518 32.30 -1.32 16.76
CA ASP A 518 32.48 -2.75 17.01
C ASP A 518 32.95 -2.97 18.46
N ALA A 519 33.82 -2.11 18.98
CA ALA A 519 34.15 -2.11 20.41
C ALA A 519 32.92 -1.81 21.29
N ALA A 520 32.04 -0.92 20.84
CA ALA A 520 30.77 -0.66 21.54
C ALA A 520 29.83 -1.88 21.50
N ARG A 521 29.76 -2.59 20.36
CA ARG A 521 29.00 -3.82 20.22
C ARG A 521 29.51 -4.89 21.17
N ASP A 522 30.83 -5.08 21.23
CA ASP A 522 31.45 -6.12 22.06
C ASP A 522 31.20 -5.87 23.55
N LYS A 523 31.30 -4.60 24.01
CA LYS A 523 30.94 -4.23 25.39
C LYS A 523 29.44 -4.45 25.69
N ILE A 524 28.56 -4.16 24.74
CA ILE A 524 27.12 -4.43 24.91
C ILE A 524 26.85 -5.93 24.92
N THR A 525 27.58 -6.72 24.13
CA THR A 525 27.47 -8.18 24.11
C THR A 525 27.89 -8.79 25.47
N GLU A 526 28.93 -8.24 26.12
CA GLU A 526 29.33 -8.64 27.49
C GLU A 526 28.21 -8.39 28.52
N ILE A 527 27.46 -7.28 28.38
CA ILE A 527 26.37 -6.92 29.30
C ILE A 527 25.10 -7.75 29.03
N VAL A 528 24.75 -7.98 27.76
CA VAL A 528 23.44 -8.55 27.35
C VAL A 528 23.54 -10.07 27.10
N VAL A 529 24.75 -10.62 27.05
CA VAL A 529 25.03 -12.06 26.79
C VAL A 529 24.47 -12.57 25.44
N GLN A 530 23.97 -11.71 24.57
CA GLN A 530 23.44 -12.09 23.26
C GLN A 530 23.93 -11.13 22.16
N GLU A 531 24.83 -11.62 21.29
CA GLU A 531 25.39 -10.87 20.15
C GLU A 531 24.29 -10.21 19.26
N ARG A 532 23.17 -10.92 19.08
CA ARG A 532 22.07 -10.42 18.22
C ARG A 532 21.38 -9.19 18.81
N ILE A 533 21.19 -9.14 20.11
CA ILE A 533 20.58 -7.97 20.79
C ILE A 533 21.56 -6.80 20.77
N ALA A 534 22.85 -7.04 21.00
CA ALA A 534 23.88 -6.01 20.90
C ALA A 534 23.91 -5.38 19.49
N LEU A 535 23.85 -6.21 18.45
CA LEU A 535 23.78 -5.74 17.06
C LEU A 535 22.52 -4.88 16.81
N ILE A 536 21.36 -5.28 17.33
CA ILE A 536 20.12 -4.48 17.25
C ILE A 536 20.33 -3.09 17.86
N ILE A 537 20.85 -3.04 19.09
CA ILE A 537 21.03 -1.78 19.82
C ILE A 537 21.99 -0.85 19.08
N VAL A 538 23.15 -1.36 18.67
CA VAL A 538 24.17 -0.57 17.96
C VAL A 538 23.65 -0.08 16.62
N THR A 539 22.98 -0.94 15.85
CA THR A 539 22.41 -0.55 14.55
C THR A 539 21.28 0.46 14.71
N ALA A 540 20.46 0.33 15.75
CA ALA A 540 19.40 1.31 16.05
C ALA A 540 20.00 2.68 16.43
N ILE A 541 21.06 2.70 17.25
CA ILE A 541 21.76 3.95 17.63
C ILE A 541 22.37 4.61 16.40
N LYS A 542 23.12 3.88 15.58
CA LYS A 542 23.69 4.39 14.32
C LYS A 542 22.60 4.98 13.42
N SER A 543 21.49 4.24 13.24
CA SER A 543 20.35 4.68 12.41
C SER A 543 19.69 5.95 12.97
N ALA A 544 19.54 6.05 14.30
CA ALA A 544 18.97 7.23 14.96
C ALA A 544 19.86 8.47 14.78
N ILE A 545 21.17 8.34 15.00
CA ILE A 545 22.12 9.44 14.83
C ILE A 545 22.05 9.98 13.40
N ILE A 546 22.13 9.11 12.41
CA ILE A 546 22.13 9.53 11.00
C ILE A 546 20.79 10.14 10.58
N SER A 547 19.69 9.59 11.09
CA SER A 547 18.35 10.13 10.83
C SER A 547 18.16 11.51 11.44
N LEU A 548 18.69 11.76 12.64
CA LEU A 548 18.65 13.07 13.28
C LEU A 548 19.52 14.09 12.54
N LEU A 549 20.73 13.72 12.14
CA LEU A 549 21.60 14.59 11.33
C LEU A 549 20.95 14.97 10.00
N PHE A 550 20.38 13.99 9.32
CA PHE A 550 19.68 14.20 8.07
C PHE A 550 18.41 15.06 8.26
N ALA A 551 17.63 14.79 9.30
CA ALA A 551 16.43 15.56 9.61
C ALA A 551 16.78 17.03 9.93
N ALA A 552 17.85 17.29 10.70
CA ALA A 552 18.34 18.62 10.97
C ALA A 552 18.75 19.33 9.68
N LEU A 553 19.53 18.68 8.82
CA LEU A 553 19.94 19.26 7.54
C LEU A 553 18.75 19.56 6.62
N CYS A 554 17.81 18.64 6.49
CA CYS A 554 16.58 18.85 5.71
C CYS A 554 15.71 19.97 6.29
N TRP A 555 15.62 20.09 7.62
CA TRP A 555 14.89 21.17 8.27
C TRP A 555 15.42 22.54 7.85
N PHE A 556 16.73 22.71 7.78
CA PHE A 556 17.34 23.99 7.39
C PHE A 556 17.35 24.20 5.87
N ALA A 557 17.68 23.19 5.08
CA ALA A 557 17.94 23.33 3.65
C ALA A 557 16.72 23.10 2.74
N VAL A 558 15.78 22.21 3.14
CA VAL A 558 14.71 21.74 2.24
C VAL A 558 13.33 22.25 2.67
N ILE A 559 13.00 22.19 3.97
CA ILE A 559 11.65 22.50 4.44
C ILE A 559 11.35 24.00 4.32
N PRO A 560 10.21 24.40 3.70
CA PRO A 560 9.82 25.80 3.55
C PRO A 560 9.57 26.51 4.88
N ASN A 561 9.89 27.82 4.94
CA ASN A 561 9.79 28.61 6.18
C ASN A 561 8.36 28.74 6.72
N ASP A 562 7.35 28.73 5.85
CA ASP A 562 5.95 28.76 6.26
C ASP A 562 5.49 27.45 6.93
N LEU A 563 5.98 26.29 6.46
CA LEU A 563 5.78 25.02 7.15
C LEU A 563 6.51 24.96 8.49
N LYS A 564 7.74 25.50 8.56
CA LYS A 564 8.49 25.61 9.83
C LYS A 564 7.72 26.45 10.87
N LYS A 565 7.18 27.61 10.45
CA LYS A 565 6.35 28.46 11.33
C LYS A 565 5.10 27.73 11.81
N SER A 566 4.36 27.11 10.89
CA SER A 566 3.14 26.36 11.24
C SER A 566 3.43 25.23 12.25
N PHE A 567 4.53 24.51 12.07
CA PHE A 567 4.96 23.45 12.97
C PHE A 567 5.33 24.00 14.37
N LEU A 568 6.11 25.07 14.43
CA LEU A 568 6.51 25.73 15.69
C LEU A 568 5.30 26.31 16.45
N ASP A 569 4.31 26.85 15.74
CA ASP A 569 3.08 27.38 16.35
C ASP A 569 2.22 26.28 16.99
N VAL A 570 2.17 25.09 16.40
CA VAL A 570 1.49 23.93 17.02
C VAL A 570 2.16 23.54 18.34
N PHE A 571 3.49 23.53 18.39
CA PHE A 571 4.23 23.24 19.62
C PHE A 571 4.06 24.32 20.68
N ARG A 572 4.12 25.60 20.30
CA ARG A 572 3.91 26.74 21.24
C ARG A 572 2.50 26.70 21.85
N ARG A 573 1.46 26.40 21.08
CA ARG A 573 0.08 26.27 21.59
C ARG A 573 -0.07 25.10 22.58
N ARG A 574 0.59 23.97 22.34
CA ARG A 574 0.59 22.84 23.27
C ARG A 574 1.33 23.16 24.58
N SER A 575 2.45 23.86 24.52
CA SER A 575 3.20 24.26 25.73
C SER A 575 2.45 25.31 26.58
N SER A 576 1.63 26.17 25.97
CA SER A 576 0.78 27.12 26.69
C SER A 576 -0.46 26.46 27.36
N HIS A 577 -0.98 25.34 26.77
CA HIS A 577 -2.05 24.56 27.39
C HIS A 577 -1.56 23.58 28.48
N ALA A 578 -0.29 23.21 28.48
CA ALA A 578 0.30 22.37 29.53
C ALA A 578 0.72 23.21 30.79
N LYS A 579 0.72 24.52 30.66
CA LYS A 579 1.03 25.48 31.78
C LYS A 579 -0.24 26.10 32.41
N ARG A 580 -1.42 25.75 31.92
CA ARG A 580 -2.73 26.04 32.55
C ARG A 580 -3.34 24.72 33.03
#